data_f3a03c495fa486441999bdf5d07cb18d
#
_entry.id   f3a03c495fa486441999bdf5d07cb18d
#
_cell.length_a   1.000
_cell.length_b   1.000
_cell.length_c   1.000
_cell.angle_alpha   90.00
_cell.angle_beta   90.00
_cell.angle_gamma   90.00
#
_symmetry.space_group_name_H-M   'P 1'
#
loop_
_entity.id
_entity.type
_entity.pdbx_description
1 polymer ?
#
loop_
_entity_poly.entity_id
_entity_poly.type
_entity_poly.pdbx_seq_one_letter_code
_entity_poly.pdbx_strand_id
1 'polypeptide(L)'
;MKLTIIPVDRAVYEDGLCYSNLVWEGTPLNVHALQWQDIAGWIEYVDQPNEDITALPEWADNAMAAWTVVNTPIPPEPPTAEDNKATASSLLAGTDWTTIADVASPINNPYLGNQSEFIAYRNTIRDIAVYPPAGDLIWPTPPVEVWK
;
A
#
# COMPACT_ATOMS: atom_id res chain seq x y z
N MET A 1 -8.95 -6.22 23.01
CA MET A 1 -7.76 -5.35 22.90
C MET A 1 -6.89 -5.54 24.12
N LYS A 2 -5.65 -5.88 23.93
CA LYS A 2 -4.63 -5.93 24.98
C LYS A 2 -3.63 -4.82 24.74
N LEU A 3 -3.49 -3.88 25.70
CA LEU A 3 -2.65 -2.71 25.55
C LEU A 3 -1.66 -2.62 26.70
N THR A 4 -0.39 -2.35 26.40
CA THR A 4 0.62 -1.99 27.39
C THR A 4 1.33 -0.72 26.90
N ILE A 5 1.40 0.30 27.76
CA ILE A 5 2.12 1.54 27.49
C ILE A 5 3.23 1.68 28.52
N ILE A 6 4.47 1.88 28.06
CA ILE A 6 5.65 2.11 28.89
C ILE A 6 6.21 3.50 28.57
N PRO A 7 5.84 4.53 29.34
CA PRO A 7 6.17 5.92 29.00
C PRO A 7 7.67 6.21 28.95
N VAL A 8 8.47 5.61 29.83
CA VAL A 8 9.93 5.84 29.88
C VAL A 8 10.62 5.36 28.62
N ASP A 9 10.13 4.28 28.03
CA ASP A 9 10.66 3.68 26.79
C ASP A 9 9.98 4.24 25.54
N ARG A 10 8.99 5.12 25.71
CA ARG A 10 8.16 5.62 24.63
C ARG A 10 7.59 4.47 23.78
N ALA A 11 7.17 3.39 24.44
CA ALA A 11 6.73 2.16 23.82
C ALA A 11 5.25 1.89 24.06
N VAL A 12 4.57 1.45 23.01
CA VAL A 12 3.17 1.00 23.05
C VAL A 12 3.08 -0.38 22.41
N TYR A 13 2.45 -1.31 23.12
CA TYR A 13 2.13 -2.65 22.67
C TYR A 13 0.62 -2.77 22.54
N GLU A 14 0.12 -3.05 21.35
CA GLU A 14 -1.29 -3.37 21.12
C GLU A 14 -1.40 -4.74 20.47
N ASP A 15 -2.15 -5.64 21.12
CA ASP A 15 -2.38 -7.03 20.68
C ASP A 15 -1.10 -7.80 20.28
N GLY A 16 0.02 -7.49 20.95
CA GLY A 16 1.32 -8.13 20.75
C GLY A 16 2.24 -7.43 19.73
N LEU A 17 1.78 -6.38 19.07
CA LEU A 17 2.62 -5.57 18.18
C LEU A 17 3.15 -4.34 18.92
N CYS A 18 4.47 -4.16 18.92
CA CYS A 18 5.16 -3.08 19.62
C CYS A 18 5.79 -2.09 18.66
N TYR A 19 5.60 -0.80 18.97
CA TYR A 19 6.44 0.28 18.46
C TYR A 19 7.03 1.08 19.61
N SER A 20 8.29 1.47 19.50
CA SER A 20 9.03 2.28 20.45
C SER A 20 9.48 3.60 19.83
N ASN A 21 10.03 4.51 20.66
CA ASN A 21 10.40 5.86 20.27
C ASN A 21 9.21 6.70 19.75
N LEU A 22 8.00 6.37 20.20
CA LEU A 22 6.80 7.12 19.86
C LEU A 22 6.79 8.47 20.58
N VAL A 23 6.13 9.46 19.99
CA VAL A 23 6.03 10.81 20.55
C VAL A 23 4.56 11.09 20.90
N TRP A 24 4.28 11.26 22.19
CA TRP A 24 2.99 11.71 22.70
C TRP A 24 3.18 12.54 23.98
N GLU A 25 2.16 13.25 24.40
CA GLU A 25 2.18 14.15 25.56
C GLU A 25 1.10 13.77 26.59
N GLY A 26 1.17 14.39 27.77
CA GLY A 26 0.14 14.31 28.80
C GLY A 26 0.33 13.20 29.83
N THR A 27 1.30 12.29 29.67
CA THR A 27 1.58 11.25 30.66
C THR A 27 2.13 11.86 31.96
N PRO A 28 1.55 11.54 33.15
CA PRO A 28 2.11 11.96 34.41
C PRO A 28 3.52 11.40 34.64
N LEU A 29 4.41 12.18 35.25
CA LEU A 29 5.83 11.83 35.37
C LEU A 29 6.10 10.60 36.24
N ASN A 30 5.19 10.25 37.14
CA ASN A 30 5.31 9.12 38.05
C ASN A 30 4.67 7.83 37.52
N VAL A 31 4.12 7.83 36.29
CA VAL A 31 3.60 6.62 35.68
C VAL A 31 4.76 5.77 35.18
N HIS A 32 4.82 4.51 35.63
CA HIS A 32 5.75 3.50 35.17
C HIS A 32 5.22 2.77 33.93
N ALA A 33 3.98 2.24 34.02
CA ALA A 33 3.33 1.56 32.92
C ALA A 33 1.80 1.65 33.04
N LEU A 34 1.10 1.40 31.92
CA LEU A 34 -0.31 1.13 31.88
C LEU A 34 -0.50 -0.26 31.28
N GLN A 35 -1.34 -1.07 31.93
CA GLN A 35 -1.77 -2.38 31.44
C GLN A 35 -3.28 -2.34 31.26
N TRP A 36 -3.76 -2.73 30.09
CA TRP A 36 -5.18 -2.76 29.78
C TRP A 36 -5.55 -4.05 29.07
N GLN A 37 -6.69 -4.62 29.46
CA GLN A 37 -7.25 -5.78 28.79
C GLN A 37 -8.77 -5.63 28.67
N ASP A 38 -9.23 -5.54 27.43
CA ASP A 38 -10.63 -5.46 27.01
C ASP A 38 -11.42 -4.29 27.63
N ILE A 39 -11.82 -4.37 28.88
CA ILE A 39 -12.70 -3.41 29.57
C ILE A 39 -12.14 -2.86 30.87
N ALA A 40 -10.97 -3.31 31.29
CA ALA A 40 -10.34 -2.88 32.53
C ALA A 40 -8.83 -2.99 32.46
N GLY A 41 -8.15 -2.31 33.36
CA GLY A 41 -6.69 -2.34 33.47
C GLY A 41 -6.22 -1.72 34.75
N TRP A 42 -4.93 -1.43 34.81
CA TRP A 42 -4.32 -0.71 35.91
C TRP A 42 -3.17 0.18 35.46
N ILE A 43 -2.89 1.20 36.23
CA ILE A 43 -1.73 2.05 36.05
C ILE A 43 -0.72 1.69 37.15
N GLU A 44 0.51 1.45 36.73
CA GLU A 44 1.65 1.22 37.59
C GLU A 44 2.38 2.54 37.83
N TYR A 45 2.62 2.88 39.06
CA TYR A 45 3.33 4.09 39.44
C TYR A 45 4.68 3.74 40.07
N VAL A 46 5.63 4.68 39.98
CA VAL A 46 6.98 4.51 40.56
C VAL A 46 6.96 4.66 42.08
N ASP A 47 6.10 5.52 42.62
CA ASP A 47 6.14 6.04 43.99
C ASP A 47 4.86 5.82 44.78
N GLN A 48 3.87 5.12 44.24
CA GLN A 48 2.60 4.83 44.90
C GLN A 48 2.02 3.49 44.46
N PRO A 49 1.00 2.94 45.15
CA PRO A 49 0.31 1.72 44.73
C PRO A 49 -0.31 1.86 43.34
N ASN A 50 -0.44 0.72 42.66
CA ASN A 50 -1.13 0.65 41.38
C ASN A 50 -2.60 1.09 41.53
N GLU A 51 -3.12 1.69 40.46
CA GLU A 51 -4.50 2.17 40.39
C GLU A 51 -5.26 1.34 39.35
N ASP A 52 -6.36 0.70 39.79
CA ASP A 52 -7.27 -0.01 38.86
C ASP A 52 -8.10 1.01 38.07
N ILE A 53 -8.24 0.80 36.77
CA ILE A 53 -8.99 1.66 35.87
C ILE A 53 -10.01 0.87 35.04
N THR A 54 -11.15 1.50 34.81
CA THR A 54 -12.23 0.98 33.93
C THR A 54 -12.46 1.83 32.68
N ALA A 55 -11.62 2.85 32.47
CA ALA A 55 -11.55 3.66 31.28
C ALA A 55 -10.10 4.08 31.04
N LEU A 56 -9.70 4.19 29.80
CA LEU A 56 -8.37 4.68 29.44
C LEU A 56 -8.26 6.18 29.76
N PRO A 57 -7.17 6.64 30.38
CA PRO A 57 -6.91 8.06 30.55
C PRO A 57 -6.55 8.72 29.21
N GLU A 58 -6.80 10.01 29.06
CA GLU A 58 -6.54 10.78 27.82
C GLU A 58 -5.11 10.64 27.28
N TRP A 59 -4.13 10.58 28.15
CA TRP A 59 -2.73 10.39 27.74
C TRP A 59 -2.47 9.01 27.11
N ALA A 60 -3.25 7.98 27.47
CA ALA A 60 -3.18 6.67 26.83
C ALA A 60 -3.77 6.72 25.43
N ASP A 61 -4.85 7.48 25.23
CA ASP A 61 -5.40 7.73 23.90
C ASP A 61 -4.39 8.45 22.99
N ASN A 62 -3.64 9.42 23.53
CA ASN A 62 -2.56 10.10 22.82
C ASN A 62 -1.44 9.12 22.42
N ALA A 63 -1.06 8.21 23.31
CA ALA A 63 -0.05 7.18 23.04
C ALA A 63 -0.52 6.19 21.94
N MET A 64 -1.78 5.77 22.01
CA MET A 64 -2.40 4.91 20.99
C MET A 64 -2.51 5.61 19.64
N ALA A 65 -2.83 6.91 19.62
CA ALA A 65 -2.83 7.69 18.38
C ALA A 65 -1.45 7.70 17.72
N ALA A 66 -0.38 7.91 18.51
CA ALA A 66 1.00 7.84 18.02
C ALA A 66 1.36 6.45 17.49
N TRP A 67 0.92 5.37 18.15
CA TRP A 67 1.09 3.99 17.69
C TRP A 67 0.36 3.75 16.36
N THR A 68 -0.88 4.22 16.24
CA THR A 68 -1.71 4.08 15.04
C THR A 68 -1.06 4.75 13.83
N VAL A 69 -0.47 5.94 14.00
CA VAL A 69 0.24 6.65 12.92
C VAL A 69 1.37 5.80 12.34
N VAL A 70 2.17 5.16 13.21
CA VAL A 70 3.29 4.32 12.77
C VAL A 70 2.81 2.99 12.18
N ASN A 71 1.72 2.43 12.74
CA ASN A 71 1.15 1.17 12.27
C ASN A 71 0.31 1.31 10.98
N THR A 72 -0.06 2.53 10.60
CA THR A 72 -0.81 2.76 9.37
C THR A 72 0.12 2.58 8.16
N PRO A 73 -0.14 1.63 7.24
CA PRO A 73 0.66 1.47 6.04
C PRO A 73 0.67 2.76 5.23
N ILE A 74 1.85 3.23 4.87
CA ILE A 74 1.98 4.35 3.93
C ILE A 74 1.51 3.83 2.57
N PRO A 75 0.48 4.45 1.94
CA PRO A 75 0.08 4.07 0.60
C PRO A 75 1.28 4.13 -0.37
N PRO A 76 1.40 3.18 -1.31
CA PRO A 76 2.44 3.27 -2.33
C PRO A 76 2.33 4.60 -3.09
N GLU A 77 3.46 5.18 -3.41
CA GLU A 77 3.48 6.37 -4.27
C GLU A 77 2.85 6.04 -5.64
N PRO A 78 2.02 6.93 -6.19
CA PRO A 78 1.46 6.72 -7.51
C PRO A 78 2.58 6.65 -8.56
N PRO A 79 2.40 5.87 -9.65
CA PRO A 79 3.40 5.73 -10.70
C PRO A 79 3.82 7.09 -11.27
N THR A 80 5.10 7.23 -11.53
CA THR A 80 5.63 8.42 -12.23
C THR A 80 5.34 8.33 -13.75
N ALA A 81 5.51 9.42 -14.47
CA ALA A 81 5.44 9.40 -15.94
C ALA A 81 6.46 8.42 -16.55
N GLU A 82 7.65 8.29 -15.95
CA GLU A 82 8.66 7.35 -16.44
C GLU A 82 8.26 5.89 -16.20
N ASP A 83 7.62 5.57 -15.05
CA ASP A 83 7.08 4.24 -14.78
C ASP A 83 5.98 3.88 -15.78
N ASN A 84 5.09 4.81 -16.07
CA ASN A 84 4.03 4.62 -17.05
C ASN A 84 4.59 4.44 -18.48
N LYS A 85 5.64 5.18 -18.84
CA LYS A 85 6.35 5.00 -20.11
C LYS A 85 7.02 3.63 -20.21
N ALA A 86 7.68 3.19 -19.14
CA ALA A 86 8.30 1.87 -19.09
C ALA A 86 7.26 0.75 -19.24
N THR A 87 6.13 0.88 -18.56
CA THR A 87 4.99 -0.06 -18.69
C THR A 87 4.43 -0.08 -20.11
N ALA A 88 4.18 1.10 -20.72
CA ALA A 88 3.72 1.20 -22.09
C ALA A 88 4.70 0.56 -23.08
N SER A 89 6.00 0.79 -22.90
CA SER A 89 7.05 0.19 -23.74
C SER A 89 7.06 -1.34 -23.63
N SER A 90 6.88 -1.88 -22.43
CA SER A 90 6.76 -3.33 -22.20
C SER A 90 5.53 -3.93 -22.89
N LEU A 91 4.38 -3.26 -22.81
CA LEU A 91 3.15 -3.69 -23.47
C LEU A 91 3.27 -3.66 -25.01
N LEU A 92 3.96 -2.66 -25.57
CA LEU A 92 4.27 -2.62 -27.00
C LEU A 92 5.19 -3.77 -27.41
N ALA A 93 6.26 -4.01 -26.67
CA ALA A 93 7.19 -5.10 -26.93
C ALA A 93 6.49 -6.47 -26.90
N GLY A 94 5.60 -6.69 -25.94
CA GLY A 94 4.80 -7.94 -25.83
C GLY A 94 3.89 -8.21 -27.04
N THR A 95 3.59 -7.19 -27.85
CA THR A 95 2.73 -7.30 -29.05
C THR A 95 3.46 -7.02 -30.38
N ASP A 96 4.79 -6.84 -30.35
CA ASP A 96 5.57 -6.54 -31.56
C ASP A 96 5.45 -7.62 -32.65
N TRP A 97 5.35 -8.88 -32.25
CA TRP A 97 5.16 -10.01 -33.15
C TRP A 97 3.93 -9.85 -34.04
N THR A 98 2.86 -9.17 -33.63
CA THR A 98 1.64 -8.95 -34.40
C THR A 98 1.86 -8.00 -35.58
N THR A 99 2.97 -7.27 -35.59
CA THR A 99 3.33 -6.32 -36.69
C THR A 99 4.16 -6.96 -37.78
N ILE A 100 4.59 -8.21 -37.59
CA ILE A 100 5.35 -8.96 -38.57
C ILE A 100 4.43 -9.27 -39.78
N ALA A 101 4.87 -8.94 -40.99
CA ALA A 101 4.02 -8.92 -42.16
C ALA A 101 3.44 -10.30 -42.53
N ASP A 102 4.17 -11.38 -42.27
CA ASP A 102 3.73 -12.75 -42.59
C ASP A 102 2.76 -13.33 -41.55
N VAL A 103 2.79 -12.85 -40.30
CA VAL A 103 1.91 -13.35 -39.24
C VAL A 103 0.42 -13.14 -39.54
N ALA A 104 0.07 -12.03 -40.18
CA ALA A 104 -1.31 -11.71 -40.55
C ALA A 104 -1.58 -11.91 -42.07
N SER A 105 -0.66 -12.54 -42.78
CA SER A 105 -0.83 -12.80 -44.20
C SER A 105 -1.78 -13.97 -44.44
N PRO A 106 -2.91 -13.79 -45.18
CA PRO A 106 -3.86 -14.87 -45.45
C PRO A 106 -3.29 -15.94 -46.41
N ILE A 107 -2.07 -15.75 -46.92
CA ILE A 107 -1.36 -16.77 -47.70
C ILE A 107 -0.84 -17.87 -46.77
N ASN A 108 -0.58 -17.52 -45.51
CA ASN A 108 -0.09 -18.45 -44.51
C ASN A 108 -1.26 -19.18 -43.81
N ASN A 109 -1.00 -20.36 -43.29
CA ASN A 109 -1.96 -21.13 -42.52
C ASN A 109 -1.25 -21.82 -41.35
N PRO A 110 -1.53 -21.44 -40.10
CA PRO A 110 -2.50 -20.40 -39.67
C PRO A 110 -1.96 -18.96 -39.82
N TYR A 111 -2.86 -17.98 -39.92
CA TYR A 111 -2.53 -16.55 -39.85
C TYR A 111 -3.36 -15.81 -38.81
N LEU A 112 -2.87 -14.69 -38.29
CA LEU A 112 -3.57 -13.85 -37.31
C LEU A 112 -4.72 -13.08 -37.99
N GLY A 113 -5.96 -13.51 -37.69
CA GLY A 113 -7.16 -12.97 -38.32
C GLY A 113 -7.64 -11.62 -37.79
N ASN A 114 -7.20 -11.23 -36.59
CA ASN A 114 -7.61 -9.99 -35.92
C ASN A 114 -6.47 -8.99 -35.71
N GLN A 115 -5.50 -8.91 -36.61
CA GLN A 115 -4.38 -7.96 -36.55
C GLN A 115 -4.84 -6.51 -36.33
N SER A 116 -5.97 -6.10 -36.93
CA SER A 116 -6.49 -4.73 -36.80
C SER A 116 -6.83 -4.34 -35.35
N GLU A 117 -7.27 -5.29 -34.54
CA GLU A 117 -7.54 -5.06 -33.11
C GLU A 117 -6.24 -4.82 -32.34
N PHE A 118 -5.19 -5.59 -32.67
CA PHE A 118 -3.85 -5.36 -32.08
C PHE A 118 -3.27 -4.00 -32.52
N ILE A 119 -3.48 -3.58 -33.77
CA ILE A 119 -3.05 -2.24 -34.22
C ILE A 119 -3.77 -1.14 -33.43
N ALA A 120 -5.09 -1.26 -33.20
CA ALA A 120 -5.85 -0.30 -32.42
C ALA A 120 -5.37 -0.26 -30.96
N TYR A 121 -5.19 -1.41 -30.31
CA TYR A 121 -4.60 -1.53 -28.99
C TYR A 121 -3.22 -0.86 -28.91
N ARG A 122 -2.32 -1.19 -29.81
CA ARG A 122 -0.96 -0.64 -29.87
C ARG A 122 -0.93 0.87 -30.07
N ASN A 123 -1.88 1.44 -30.84
CA ASN A 123 -1.98 2.89 -30.99
C ASN A 123 -2.30 3.57 -29.66
N THR A 124 -3.25 3.04 -28.87
CA THR A 124 -3.56 3.56 -27.53
C THR A 124 -2.35 3.48 -26.60
N ILE A 125 -1.62 2.37 -26.61
CA ILE A 125 -0.41 2.21 -25.77
C ILE A 125 0.71 3.15 -26.24
N ARG A 126 0.86 3.35 -27.55
CA ARG A 126 1.89 4.25 -28.11
C ARG A 126 1.67 5.70 -27.69
N ASP A 127 0.41 6.16 -27.61
CA ASP A 127 0.10 7.50 -27.14
C ASP A 127 0.59 7.70 -25.69
N ILE A 128 0.41 6.70 -24.83
CA ILE A 128 0.94 6.73 -23.47
C ILE A 128 2.48 6.69 -23.46
N ALA A 129 3.10 5.88 -24.33
CA ALA A 129 4.56 5.79 -24.40
C ALA A 129 5.23 7.10 -24.87
N VAL A 130 4.55 7.85 -25.73
CA VAL A 130 5.05 9.13 -26.29
C VAL A 130 4.76 10.31 -25.36
N TYR A 131 3.57 10.31 -24.75
CA TYR A 131 3.10 11.36 -23.85
C TYR A 131 2.68 10.76 -22.49
N PRO A 132 3.63 10.23 -21.70
CA PRO A 132 3.30 9.51 -20.48
C PRO A 132 2.75 10.44 -19.40
N PRO A 133 1.51 10.25 -18.94
CA PRO A 133 1.01 10.95 -17.76
C PRO A 133 1.58 10.33 -16.50
N ALA A 134 1.68 11.11 -15.43
CA ALA A 134 1.92 10.60 -14.08
C ALA A 134 0.61 10.17 -13.40
N GLY A 135 0.72 9.26 -12.42
CA GLY A 135 -0.43 8.74 -11.66
C GLY A 135 -0.93 7.40 -12.19
N ASP A 136 -1.97 6.89 -11.51
CA ASP A 136 -2.56 5.61 -11.87
C ASP A 136 -3.30 5.68 -13.21
N LEU A 137 -3.05 4.69 -14.07
CA LEU A 137 -3.69 4.56 -15.37
C LEU A 137 -4.55 3.30 -15.44
N ILE A 138 -5.65 3.41 -16.17
CA ILE A 138 -6.42 2.23 -16.59
C ILE A 138 -5.81 1.74 -17.90
N TRP A 139 -5.04 0.67 -17.83
CA TRP A 139 -4.40 0.07 -18.98
C TRP A 139 -5.41 -0.72 -19.82
N PRO A 140 -5.42 -0.52 -21.15
CA PRO A 140 -6.27 -1.33 -22.02
C PRO A 140 -5.82 -2.79 -22.01
N THR A 141 -6.78 -3.70 -22.09
CA THR A 141 -6.49 -5.14 -22.18
C THR A 141 -6.09 -5.50 -23.61
N PRO A 142 -5.00 -6.25 -23.81
CA PRO A 142 -4.62 -6.69 -25.14
C PRO A 142 -5.71 -7.61 -25.74
N PRO A 143 -5.93 -7.55 -27.06
CA PRO A 143 -6.85 -8.46 -27.73
C PRO A 143 -6.42 -9.92 -27.56
N VAL A 144 -7.40 -10.82 -27.55
CA VAL A 144 -7.15 -12.27 -27.62
C VAL A 144 -6.87 -12.63 -29.09
N GLU A 145 -5.87 -13.46 -29.31
CA GLU A 145 -5.47 -13.92 -30.65
C GLU A 145 -6.57 -14.73 -31.32
N VAL A 146 -6.86 -14.40 -32.56
CA VAL A 146 -7.79 -15.17 -33.42
C VAL A 146 -7.03 -15.70 -34.63
N TRP A 147 -6.69 -16.96 -34.61
CA TRP A 147 -6.01 -17.65 -35.69
C TRP A 147 -7.02 -18.21 -36.72
N LYS A 148 -6.72 -18.08 -38.01
CA LYS A 148 -7.50 -18.55 -39.15
C LYS A 148 -6.67 -19.44 -40.06
#